data_82f511d7c461836d6b59fc710e3d645b
#
_entry.id   82f511d7c461836d6b59fc710e3d645b
#
_cell.length_a   1.000
_cell.length_b   1.000
_cell.length_c   1.000
_cell.angle_alpha   90.00
_cell.angle_beta   90.00
_cell.angle_gamma   90.00
#
_symmetry.space_group_name_H-M   'P 1'
#
loop_
_entity.id
_entity.type
_entity.pdbx_description
1 polymer ?
#
loop_
_entity_poly.entity_id
_entity_poly.type
_entity_poly.pdbx_seq_one_letter_code
_entity_poly.pdbx_strand_id
1 'polypeptide(L)'
;MKKSRYKPTRRALIFWTLFIGICAVAGAAGMFYDPSGKAMGMDAMLPYFAVLPFADVLFQNFIFSGIALLTVNGISNLIAAFLLFKNKKSGIILGGIFGITLMLWICIQFYMFPMNFMSTTYFIFGFLQAVTGYAAWVFYEQEHFNENENDYKNIGTNPEIAVIYFREWVTPKKSHLKRRSARERAFTK
;
A
#
# COMPACT_ATOMS: atom_id res chain seq x y z
N MET A 1 -27.14 -7.07 -11.48
CA MET A 1 -25.91 -7.39 -10.72
C MET A 1 -24.90 -6.25 -10.86
N LYS A 2 -24.61 -5.52 -9.78
CA LYS A 2 -23.61 -4.43 -9.82
C LYS A 2 -22.21 -5.06 -9.90
N LYS A 3 -21.48 -4.81 -10.99
CA LYS A 3 -20.17 -5.41 -11.22
C LYS A 3 -19.18 -4.92 -10.15
N SER A 4 -18.57 -5.83 -9.38
CA SER A 4 -17.55 -5.51 -8.38
C SER A 4 -16.41 -4.69 -9.00
N ARG A 5 -16.15 -3.51 -8.45
CA ARG A 5 -15.04 -2.63 -8.85
C ARG A 5 -13.75 -2.95 -8.08
N TYR A 6 -13.87 -3.62 -6.94
CA TYR A 6 -12.73 -3.99 -6.10
C TYR A 6 -11.77 -4.97 -6.80
N LYS A 7 -12.30 -6.02 -7.44
CA LYS A 7 -11.47 -7.05 -8.09
C LYS A 7 -10.48 -6.50 -9.13
N PRO A 8 -10.90 -5.65 -10.10
CA PRO A 8 -9.95 -5.09 -11.07
C PRO A 8 -8.95 -4.13 -10.41
N THR A 9 -9.38 -3.29 -9.46
CA THR A 9 -8.50 -2.34 -8.79
C THR A 9 -7.45 -3.06 -7.93
N ARG A 10 -7.83 -4.14 -7.24
CA ARG A 10 -6.89 -4.99 -6.52
C ARG A 10 -5.84 -5.63 -7.46
N ARG A 11 -6.25 -6.10 -8.64
CA ARG A 11 -5.31 -6.65 -9.64
C ARG A 11 -4.31 -5.60 -10.11
N ALA A 12 -4.79 -4.38 -10.35
CA ALA A 12 -3.92 -3.25 -10.70
C ALA A 12 -2.93 -2.93 -9.56
N LEU A 13 -3.38 -2.96 -8.29
CA LEU A 13 -2.49 -2.75 -7.15
C LEU A 13 -1.44 -3.87 -7.02
N ILE A 14 -1.81 -5.13 -7.25
CA ILE A 14 -0.86 -6.26 -7.31
C ILE A 14 0.19 -6.02 -8.41
N PHE A 15 -0.25 -5.58 -9.59
CA PHE A 15 0.68 -5.24 -10.67
C PHE A 15 1.70 -4.18 -10.24
N TRP A 16 1.24 -3.06 -9.66
CA TRP A 16 2.13 -1.99 -9.22
C TRP A 16 3.11 -2.44 -8.13
N THR A 17 2.63 -3.14 -7.12
CA THR A 17 3.48 -3.62 -6.02
C THR A 17 4.52 -4.63 -6.50
N LEU A 18 4.16 -5.55 -7.40
CA LEU A 18 5.11 -6.49 -8.00
C LEU A 18 6.12 -5.79 -8.90
N PHE A 19 5.65 -4.91 -9.78
CA PHE A 19 6.50 -4.20 -10.73
C PHE A 19 7.56 -3.38 -9.99
N ILE A 20 7.14 -2.53 -9.04
CA ILE A 20 8.05 -1.69 -8.28
C ILE A 20 8.97 -2.53 -7.39
N GLY A 21 8.44 -3.57 -6.74
CA GLY A 21 9.22 -4.46 -5.89
C GLY A 21 10.31 -5.19 -6.68
N ILE A 22 10.01 -5.76 -7.84
CA ILE A 22 10.98 -6.45 -8.70
C ILE A 22 12.02 -5.47 -9.24
N CYS A 23 11.59 -4.30 -9.73
CA CYS A 23 12.52 -3.27 -10.21
C CYS A 23 13.47 -2.80 -9.11
N ALA A 24 12.99 -2.62 -7.88
CA ALA A 24 13.81 -2.22 -6.74
C ALA A 24 14.82 -3.32 -6.35
N VAL A 25 14.42 -4.60 -6.37
CA VAL A 25 15.33 -5.72 -6.15
C VAL A 25 16.40 -5.79 -7.23
N ALA A 26 16.03 -5.63 -8.50
CA ALA A 26 16.98 -5.63 -9.62
C ALA A 26 17.96 -4.45 -9.54
N GLY A 27 17.47 -3.24 -9.20
CA GLY A 27 18.31 -2.07 -8.99
C GLY A 27 19.30 -2.26 -7.84
N ALA A 28 18.83 -2.78 -6.70
CA ALA A 28 19.69 -3.08 -5.56
C ALA A 28 20.75 -4.14 -5.89
N ALA A 29 20.38 -5.18 -6.62
CA ALA A 29 21.31 -6.21 -7.09
C ALA A 29 22.41 -5.62 -7.98
N GLY A 30 22.06 -4.69 -8.88
CA GLY A 30 23.05 -3.96 -9.69
C GLY A 30 24.00 -3.12 -8.83
N MET A 31 23.49 -2.44 -7.80
CA MET A 31 24.33 -1.67 -6.84
C MET A 31 25.26 -2.56 -6.01
N PHE A 32 24.84 -3.79 -5.70
CA PHE A 32 25.71 -4.76 -5.00
C PHE A 32 26.74 -5.39 -5.92
N TYR A 33 26.38 -5.59 -7.21
CA TYR A 33 27.29 -6.15 -8.19
C TYR A 33 28.45 -5.19 -8.48
N ASP A 34 28.16 -3.91 -8.64
CA ASP A 34 29.19 -2.86 -8.79
C ASP A 34 28.87 -1.66 -7.89
N PRO A 35 29.44 -1.64 -6.66
CA PRO A 35 29.24 -0.54 -5.72
C PRO A 35 29.76 0.81 -6.20
N SER A 36 30.63 0.87 -7.20
CA SER A 36 31.10 2.13 -7.78
C SER A 36 30.04 2.79 -8.67
N GLY A 37 29.04 2.03 -9.11
CA GLY A 37 27.98 2.47 -10.00
C GLY A 37 28.37 2.58 -11.48
N LYS A 38 29.60 2.28 -11.85
CA LYS A 38 30.09 2.39 -13.24
C LYS A 38 29.34 1.46 -14.19
N ALA A 39 29.11 0.20 -13.77
CA ALA A 39 28.39 -0.77 -14.58
C ALA A 39 26.94 -0.33 -14.91
N MET A 40 26.36 0.51 -14.07
CA MET A 40 25.01 1.08 -14.26
C MET A 40 25.02 2.53 -14.78
N GLY A 41 26.20 3.11 -15.04
CA GLY A 41 26.34 4.50 -15.46
C GLY A 41 25.89 5.51 -14.41
N MET A 42 25.99 5.15 -13.11
CA MET A 42 25.57 5.99 -11.99
C MET A 42 26.72 6.59 -11.18
N ASP A 43 27.96 6.31 -11.54
CA ASP A 43 29.16 6.81 -10.86
C ASP A 43 29.20 8.34 -10.74
N ALA A 44 28.69 9.05 -11.76
CA ALA A 44 28.56 10.51 -11.75
C ALA A 44 27.57 11.04 -10.66
N MET A 45 26.76 10.16 -10.06
CA MET A 45 25.79 10.55 -9.03
C MET A 45 26.39 10.56 -7.61
N LEU A 46 27.50 9.86 -7.37
CA LEU A 46 28.10 9.76 -6.04
C LEU A 46 28.43 11.13 -5.40
N PRO A 47 28.98 12.13 -6.11
CA PRO A 47 29.26 13.43 -5.50
C PRO A 47 28.01 14.15 -4.96
N TYR A 48 26.86 13.92 -5.52
CA TYR A 48 25.61 14.56 -5.09
C TYR A 48 25.10 14.07 -3.73
N PHE A 49 25.55 12.89 -3.27
CA PHE A 49 25.22 12.41 -1.93
C PHE A 49 25.85 13.25 -0.81
N ALA A 50 26.86 14.09 -1.12
CA ALA A 50 27.50 14.95 -0.14
C ALA A 50 26.57 15.92 0.59
N VAL A 51 25.36 16.17 0.06
CA VAL A 51 24.33 16.99 0.73
C VAL A 51 23.60 16.24 1.85
N LEU A 52 23.75 14.92 1.95
CA LEU A 52 23.10 14.11 2.97
C LEU A 52 23.92 14.07 4.27
N PRO A 53 23.28 13.97 5.42
CA PRO A 53 23.97 13.76 6.68
C PRO A 53 24.72 12.42 6.65
N PHE A 54 25.94 12.41 7.23
CA PHE A 54 26.83 11.22 7.26
C PHE A 54 27.26 10.72 5.88
N ALA A 55 27.30 11.61 4.87
CA ALA A 55 27.67 11.25 3.50
C ALA A 55 29.04 10.56 3.43
N ASP A 56 30.02 11.07 4.18
CA ASP A 56 31.40 10.55 4.21
C ASP A 56 31.52 9.12 4.76
N VAL A 57 30.48 8.61 5.46
CA VAL A 57 30.49 7.28 6.05
C VAL A 57 29.56 6.33 5.28
N LEU A 58 28.36 6.79 4.91
CA LEU A 58 27.29 5.92 4.39
C LEU A 58 27.25 5.89 2.87
N PHE A 59 27.69 6.97 2.19
CA PHE A 59 27.49 7.15 0.77
C PHE A 59 28.83 7.24 -0.03
N GLN A 60 29.88 6.60 0.47
CA GLN A 60 31.14 6.44 -0.29
C GLN A 60 30.97 5.57 -1.56
N ASN A 61 29.93 4.75 -1.56
CA ASN A 61 29.54 3.88 -2.66
C ASN A 61 28.03 3.60 -2.62
N PHE A 62 27.51 2.80 -3.56
CA PHE A 62 26.10 2.51 -3.68
C PHE A 62 25.59 1.36 -2.76
N ILE A 63 26.43 0.75 -1.91
CA ILE A 63 26.00 -0.37 -1.04
C ILE A 63 24.87 0.06 -0.11
N PHE A 64 25.04 1.18 0.61
CA PHE A 64 24.02 1.65 1.53
C PHE A 64 22.72 2.03 0.79
N SER A 65 22.83 2.71 -0.35
CA SER A 65 21.68 3.05 -1.20
C SER A 65 20.96 1.79 -1.71
N GLY A 66 21.71 0.74 -2.07
CA GLY A 66 21.19 -0.55 -2.48
C GLY A 66 20.43 -1.27 -1.34
N ILE A 67 20.97 -1.27 -0.12
CA ILE A 67 20.28 -1.82 1.07
C ILE A 67 18.99 -1.06 1.34
N ALA A 68 19.04 0.27 1.31
CA ALA A 68 17.88 1.11 1.53
C ALA A 68 16.79 0.89 0.43
N LEU A 69 17.20 0.84 -0.85
CA LEU A 69 16.29 0.55 -1.96
C LEU A 69 15.65 -0.84 -1.83
N LEU A 70 16.44 -1.86 -1.49
CA LEU A 70 15.97 -3.22 -1.31
C LEU A 70 14.95 -3.32 -0.18
N THR A 71 15.24 -2.73 0.97
CA THR A 71 14.38 -2.83 2.15
C THR A 71 13.11 -1.99 2.01
N VAL A 72 13.26 -0.70 1.64
CA VAL A 72 12.16 0.27 1.62
C VAL A 72 11.23 0.06 0.43
N ASN A 73 11.75 -0.20 -0.76
CA ASN A 73 10.94 -0.33 -1.98
C ASN A 73 10.85 -1.77 -2.50
N GLY A 74 11.87 -2.61 -2.30
CA GLY A 74 11.90 -3.98 -2.78
C GLY A 74 11.05 -4.90 -1.91
N ILE A 75 11.57 -5.27 -0.75
CA ILE A 75 10.96 -6.26 0.15
C ILE A 75 9.57 -5.80 0.61
N SER A 76 9.41 -4.54 0.97
CA SER A 76 8.13 -3.99 1.43
C SER A 76 7.02 -4.16 0.38
N ASN A 77 7.28 -3.81 -0.88
CA ASN A 77 6.31 -3.98 -1.96
C ASN A 77 6.01 -5.46 -2.27
N LEU A 78 7.00 -6.35 -2.19
CA LEU A 78 6.79 -7.79 -2.36
C LEU A 78 5.94 -8.39 -1.22
N ILE A 79 6.13 -7.92 0.02
CA ILE A 79 5.27 -8.29 1.16
C ILE A 79 3.84 -7.82 0.92
N ALA A 80 3.64 -6.57 0.47
CA ALA A 80 2.32 -6.06 0.15
C ALA A 80 1.65 -6.88 -0.96
N ALA A 81 2.38 -7.23 -2.02
CA ALA A 81 1.90 -8.10 -3.09
C ALA A 81 1.46 -9.48 -2.55
N PHE A 82 2.28 -10.10 -1.70
CA PHE A 82 1.94 -11.38 -1.07
C PHE A 82 0.65 -11.30 -0.24
N LEU A 83 0.48 -10.24 0.56
CA LEU A 83 -0.74 -10.02 1.35
C LEU A 83 -1.96 -9.77 0.45
N LEU A 84 -1.77 -9.07 -0.66
CA LEU A 84 -2.82 -8.88 -1.68
C LEU A 84 -3.21 -10.21 -2.33
N PHE A 85 -2.27 -11.10 -2.65
CA PHE A 85 -2.59 -12.46 -3.13
C PHE A 85 -3.39 -13.26 -2.11
N LYS A 86 -3.10 -13.09 -0.81
CA LYS A 86 -3.86 -13.71 0.29
C LYS A 86 -5.19 -13.02 0.60
N ASN A 87 -5.64 -12.06 -0.21
CA ASN A 87 -6.88 -11.29 0.01
C ASN A 87 -6.94 -10.59 1.39
N LYS A 88 -5.79 -10.21 1.96
CA LYS A 88 -5.74 -9.51 3.25
C LYS A 88 -5.97 -8.02 3.06
N LYS A 89 -6.83 -7.41 3.90
CA LYS A 89 -7.06 -5.95 3.94
C LYS A 89 -5.74 -5.18 4.17
N SER A 90 -4.86 -5.71 5.02
CA SER A 90 -3.54 -5.11 5.26
C SER A 90 -2.70 -4.97 3.99
N GLY A 91 -2.82 -5.88 3.01
CA GLY A 91 -2.13 -5.77 1.73
C GLY A 91 -2.58 -4.56 0.92
N ILE A 92 -3.87 -4.19 1.00
CA ILE A 92 -4.41 -3.02 0.30
C ILE A 92 -3.84 -1.74 0.91
N ILE A 93 -3.86 -1.65 2.24
CA ILE A 93 -3.36 -0.48 2.98
C ILE A 93 -1.86 -0.31 2.76
N LEU A 94 -1.08 -1.38 2.96
CA LEU A 94 0.37 -1.34 2.78
C LEU A 94 0.75 -1.02 1.33
N GLY A 95 0.06 -1.61 0.34
CA GLY A 95 0.30 -1.31 -1.07
C GLY A 95 0.11 0.17 -1.41
N GLY A 96 -0.91 0.82 -0.85
CA GLY A 96 -1.13 2.26 -0.99
C GLY A 96 -0.05 3.10 -0.29
N ILE A 97 0.30 2.74 0.96
CA ILE A 97 1.34 3.42 1.75
C ILE A 97 2.69 3.35 1.05
N PHE A 98 3.06 2.20 0.48
CA PHE A 98 4.35 2.04 -0.20
C PHE A 98 4.43 2.83 -1.51
N GLY A 99 3.31 3.13 -2.15
CA GLY A 99 3.26 4.12 -3.24
C GLY A 99 3.66 5.52 -2.75
N ILE A 100 3.15 5.95 -1.60
CA ILE A 100 3.53 7.23 -0.97
C ILE A 100 5.01 7.20 -0.54
N THR A 101 5.47 6.10 0.02
CA THR A 101 6.88 5.91 0.43
C THR A 101 7.81 6.05 -0.77
N LEU A 102 7.44 5.47 -1.93
CA LEU A 102 8.22 5.64 -3.16
C LEU A 102 8.26 7.09 -3.62
N MET A 103 7.13 7.81 -3.57
CA MET A 103 7.11 9.24 -3.91
C MET A 103 8.04 10.04 -2.99
N LEU A 104 8.00 9.81 -1.68
CA LEU A 104 8.88 10.47 -0.71
C LEU A 104 10.36 10.14 -0.99
N TRP A 105 10.67 8.88 -1.31
CA TRP A 105 12.01 8.47 -1.73
C TRP A 105 12.49 9.26 -2.94
N ILE A 106 11.64 9.43 -3.94
CA ILE A 106 11.98 10.20 -5.14
C ILE A 106 12.07 11.71 -4.84
N CYS A 107 11.28 12.26 -3.92
CA CYS A 107 11.44 13.65 -3.47
C CYS A 107 12.83 13.89 -2.88
N ILE A 108 13.38 12.95 -2.10
CA ILE A 108 14.76 13.03 -1.60
C ILE A 108 15.75 13.00 -2.78
N GLN A 109 15.52 12.18 -3.79
CA GLN A 109 16.34 12.15 -5.00
C GLN A 109 16.29 13.48 -5.77
N PHE A 110 15.14 14.12 -5.89
CA PHE A 110 15.01 15.44 -6.52
C PHE A 110 15.74 16.56 -5.74
N TYR A 111 15.86 16.40 -4.43
CA TYR A 111 16.67 17.31 -3.63
C TYR A 111 18.17 17.12 -3.87
N MET A 112 18.62 15.87 -4.06
CA MET A 112 20.05 15.56 -4.27
C MET A 112 20.51 15.74 -5.71
N PHE A 113 19.70 15.31 -6.67
CA PHE A 113 20.06 15.22 -8.08
C PHE A 113 19.24 16.21 -8.92
N PRO A 114 19.79 16.72 -10.03
CA PRO A 114 19.01 17.40 -11.04
C PRO A 114 17.83 16.50 -11.49
N MET A 115 16.72 17.13 -11.83
CA MET A 115 15.55 16.38 -12.34
C MET A 115 15.97 15.53 -13.54
N ASN A 116 15.69 14.23 -13.45
CA ASN A 116 16.05 13.27 -14.49
C ASN A 116 14.82 12.41 -14.83
N PHE A 117 14.85 11.84 -16.02
CA PHE A 117 13.73 11.04 -16.56
C PHE A 117 13.39 9.85 -15.65
N MET A 118 14.40 9.15 -15.12
CA MET A 118 14.18 7.95 -14.29
C MET A 118 13.44 8.29 -12.99
N SER A 119 13.93 9.28 -12.24
CA SER A 119 13.29 9.69 -10.98
C SER A 119 11.87 10.21 -11.23
N THR A 120 11.66 11.00 -12.28
CA THR A 120 10.32 11.49 -12.66
C THR A 120 9.37 10.33 -12.97
N THR A 121 9.83 9.33 -13.71
CA THR A 121 9.04 8.15 -14.05
C THR A 121 8.66 7.34 -12.81
N TYR A 122 9.60 7.10 -11.91
CA TYR A 122 9.30 6.38 -10.66
C TYR A 122 8.40 7.19 -9.70
N PHE A 123 8.48 8.51 -9.71
CA PHE A 123 7.53 9.35 -8.98
C PHE A 123 6.09 9.13 -9.47
N ILE A 124 5.91 9.11 -10.80
CA ILE A 124 4.59 8.83 -11.41
C ILE A 124 4.12 7.42 -11.04
N PHE A 125 4.99 6.41 -11.05
CA PHE A 125 4.62 5.05 -10.65
C PHE A 125 4.20 4.98 -9.18
N GLY A 126 4.90 5.67 -8.28
CA GLY A 126 4.52 5.80 -6.87
C GLY A 126 3.13 6.44 -6.71
N PHE A 127 2.86 7.50 -7.47
CA PHE A 127 1.56 8.16 -7.49
C PHE A 127 0.44 7.22 -7.98
N LEU A 128 0.65 6.53 -9.10
CA LEU A 128 -0.32 5.56 -9.63
C LEU A 128 -0.57 4.42 -8.66
N GLN A 129 0.46 3.91 -7.99
CA GLN A 129 0.33 2.90 -6.94
C GLN A 129 -0.49 3.42 -5.76
N ALA A 130 -0.20 4.62 -5.25
CA ALA A 130 -0.91 5.22 -4.12
C ALA A 130 -2.39 5.44 -4.43
N VAL A 131 -2.71 6.02 -5.60
CA VAL A 131 -4.09 6.25 -6.06
C VAL A 131 -4.82 4.91 -6.23
N THR A 132 -4.16 3.90 -6.81
CA THR A 132 -4.75 2.57 -6.98
C THR A 132 -4.99 1.90 -5.62
N GLY A 133 -4.08 2.06 -4.66
CA GLY A 133 -4.23 1.57 -3.29
C GLY A 133 -5.42 2.21 -2.57
N TYR A 134 -5.55 3.53 -2.66
CA TYR A 134 -6.69 4.26 -2.11
C TYR A 134 -8.02 3.81 -2.73
N ALA A 135 -8.08 3.72 -4.06
CA ALA A 135 -9.27 3.26 -4.76
C ALA A 135 -9.64 1.82 -4.37
N ALA A 136 -8.65 0.93 -4.26
CA ALA A 136 -8.87 -0.45 -3.82
C ALA A 136 -9.41 -0.52 -2.39
N TRP A 137 -8.91 0.33 -1.49
CA TRP A 137 -9.41 0.43 -0.12
C TRP A 137 -10.86 0.91 -0.06
N VAL A 138 -11.20 1.99 -0.78
CA VAL A 138 -12.57 2.52 -0.84
C VAL A 138 -13.55 1.46 -1.39
N PHE A 139 -13.20 0.78 -2.48
CA PHE A 139 -14.07 -0.24 -3.06
C PHE A 139 -14.18 -1.49 -2.17
N TYR A 140 -13.12 -1.84 -1.45
CA TYR A 140 -13.15 -2.92 -0.46
C TYR A 140 -14.14 -2.61 0.67
N GLU A 141 -14.09 -1.41 1.26
CA GLU A 141 -15.01 -0.99 2.32
C GLU A 141 -16.46 -0.93 1.81
N GLN A 142 -16.69 -0.43 0.59
CA GLN A 142 -18.02 -0.37 0.00
C GLN A 142 -18.64 -1.77 -0.21
N GLU A 143 -17.85 -2.76 -0.64
CA GLU A 143 -18.35 -4.13 -0.81
C GLU A 143 -18.72 -4.76 0.52
N HIS A 144 -17.87 -4.61 1.54
CA HIS A 144 -18.14 -5.17 2.87
C HIS A 144 -19.28 -4.45 3.60
N PHE A 145 -19.45 -3.14 3.34
CA PHE A 145 -20.59 -2.39 3.85
C PHE A 145 -21.90 -2.90 3.26
N ASN A 146 -21.95 -3.11 1.94
CA ASN A 146 -23.15 -3.62 1.27
C ASN A 146 -23.51 -5.07 1.66
N GLU A 147 -22.50 -5.90 1.91
CA GLU A 147 -22.74 -7.27 2.43
C GLU A 147 -23.39 -7.23 3.82
N ASN A 148 -22.88 -6.38 4.71
CA ASN A 148 -23.46 -6.21 6.04
C ASN A 148 -24.91 -5.65 5.97
N GLU A 149 -25.17 -4.68 5.09
CA GLU A 149 -26.50 -4.12 4.91
C GLU A 149 -27.51 -5.17 4.43
N ASN A 150 -27.12 -6.09 3.54
CA ASN A 150 -27.99 -7.17 3.09
C ASN A 150 -28.27 -8.19 4.20
N ASP A 151 -27.32 -8.47 5.07
CA ASP A 151 -27.53 -9.29 6.27
C ASP A 151 -28.56 -8.66 7.22
N TYR A 152 -28.59 -7.34 7.34
CA TYR A 152 -29.57 -6.62 8.17
C TYR A 152 -30.97 -6.57 7.54
N LYS A 153 -31.09 -6.43 6.24
CA LYS A 153 -32.39 -6.47 5.53
C LYS A 153 -33.13 -7.81 5.72
N ASN A 154 -32.40 -8.90 5.97
CA ASN A 154 -32.97 -10.20 6.26
C ASN A 154 -33.48 -10.38 7.71
N ILE A 155 -33.20 -9.43 8.61
CA ILE A 155 -33.54 -9.52 10.05
C ILE A 155 -34.91 -8.82 10.38
N GLY A 156 -35.59 -8.25 9.39
CA GLY A 156 -36.89 -7.62 9.54
C GLY A 156 -36.93 -6.11 9.47
N THR A 157 -38.03 -5.61 8.95
CA THR A 157 -38.36 -4.20 8.72
C THR A 157 -38.63 -3.45 10.03
N ASN A 158 -37.61 -3.22 10.88
CA ASN A 158 -37.80 -2.36 12.04
C ASN A 158 -37.02 -1.06 11.84
N PRO A 159 -37.67 0.10 11.59
CA PRO A 159 -37.01 1.37 11.26
C PRO A 159 -36.14 1.96 12.37
N GLU A 160 -36.29 1.50 13.61
CA GLU A 160 -35.46 1.95 14.74
C GLU A 160 -33.98 1.52 14.64
N ILE A 161 -33.68 0.49 13.85
CA ILE A 161 -32.30 -0.02 13.69
C ILE A 161 -31.46 0.89 12.79
N ALA A 162 -32.07 1.66 11.89
CA ALA A 162 -31.37 2.54 10.96
C ALA A 162 -30.69 3.75 11.65
N VAL A 163 -31.20 4.19 12.81
CA VAL A 163 -30.69 5.33 13.55
C VAL A 163 -29.41 5.02 14.33
N ILE A 164 -29.20 3.77 14.72
CA ILE A 164 -28.04 3.33 15.50
C ILE A 164 -26.77 3.27 14.62
N TYR A 165 -26.91 3.08 13.32
CA TYR A 165 -25.82 2.87 12.39
C TYR A 165 -24.98 4.14 12.12
N PHE A 166 -25.55 5.31 12.26
CA PHE A 166 -24.82 6.58 12.02
C PHE A 166 -23.90 7.03 13.16
N ARG A 167 -23.97 6.35 14.31
CA ARG A 167 -23.28 6.76 15.53
C ARG A 167 -22.00 5.98 15.86
N GLU A 168 -21.76 4.84 15.24
CA GLU A 168 -20.59 4.02 15.53
C GLU A 168 -19.66 3.84 14.34
N TRP A 169 -18.80 4.81 14.12
CA TRP A 169 -17.57 4.65 13.36
C TRP A 169 -16.51 3.83 14.15
N VAL A 170 -16.94 3.05 15.13
CA VAL A 170 -16.11 2.18 15.95
C VAL A 170 -16.61 0.75 15.75
N THR A 171 -15.79 -0.04 15.09
CA THR A 171 -15.92 -1.49 14.83
C THR A 171 -16.94 -2.23 15.70
N PRO A 172 -18.08 -2.72 15.17
CA PRO A 172 -18.98 -3.57 15.94
C PRO A 172 -18.33 -4.95 16.12
N LYS A 173 -17.95 -5.28 17.33
CA LYS A 173 -17.60 -6.67 17.69
C LYS A 173 -18.84 -7.54 17.47
N LYS A 174 -18.82 -8.42 16.49
CA LYS A 174 -19.88 -9.40 16.16
C LYS A 174 -20.44 -10.19 17.38
N SER A 175 -19.76 -10.16 18.53
CA SER A 175 -20.14 -10.85 19.75
C SER A 175 -21.33 -10.24 20.52
N HIS A 176 -21.60 -8.94 20.37
CA HIS A 176 -22.67 -8.26 21.14
C HIS A 176 -24.04 -8.39 20.49
N LEU A 177 -24.14 -8.42 19.18
CA LEU A 177 -25.42 -8.56 18.45
C LEU A 177 -26.02 -9.97 18.62
N LYS A 178 -25.18 -11.01 18.64
CA LYS A 178 -25.64 -12.39 18.87
C LYS A 178 -26.22 -12.61 20.27
N ARG A 179 -25.73 -11.88 21.27
CA ARG A 179 -26.26 -11.94 22.65
C ARG A 179 -27.58 -11.19 22.81
N ARG A 180 -27.80 -10.11 22.07
CA ARG A 180 -29.04 -9.33 22.14
C ARG A 180 -30.23 -10.06 21.49
N SER A 181 -30.03 -10.63 20.32
CA SER A 181 -31.11 -11.45 19.64
C SER A 181 -31.43 -12.73 20.39
N ALA A 182 -30.51 -13.31 21.15
CA ALA A 182 -30.78 -14.46 22.01
C ALA A 182 -31.59 -14.06 23.27
N ARG A 183 -31.39 -12.85 23.79
CA ARG A 183 -32.12 -12.35 24.96
C ARG A 183 -33.54 -11.95 24.64
N GLU A 184 -33.80 -11.32 23.50
CA GLU A 184 -35.13 -10.93 23.05
C GLU A 184 -36.04 -12.18 22.74
N ARG A 185 -35.46 -13.25 22.19
CA ARG A 185 -36.16 -14.52 21.98
C ARG A 185 -36.53 -15.27 23.28
N ALA A 186 -35.89 -14.95 24.39
CA ALA A 186 -36.18 -15.53 25.70
C ALA A 186 -37.36 -14.83 26.40
N PHE A 187 -37.74 -13.61 25.99
CA PHE A 187 -38.82 -12.83 26.58
C PHE A 187 -40.16 -12.97 25.81
N THR A 188 -40.16 -13.64 24.63
CA THR A 188 -41.36 -13.85 23.80
C THR A 188 -41.92 -15.29 23.91
N LYS A 189 -41.55 -16.05 24.89
CA LYS A 189 -42.18 -17.30 25.34
C LYS A 189 -42.74 -17.08 26.74
#